data_eca8431bb018eef71e6e274b62360937
#
_entry.id   eca8431bb018eef71e6e274b62360937
#
_cell.length_a   1.000
_cell.length_b   1.000
_cell.length_c   1.000
_cell.angle_alpha   90.00
_cell.angle_beta   90.00
_cell.angle_gamma   90.00
#
_symmetry.space_group_name_H-M   'P 1'
#
loop_
_entity.id
_entity.type
_entity.pdbx_description
1 polymer ?
#
loop_
_entity_poly.entity_id
_entity_poly.type
_entity_poly.pdbx_seq_one_letter_code
_entity_poly.pdbx_strand_id
1 'polypeptide(L)'
;MKNMRAALLFCLVAMISLSVSAQNVTVTGTVTDKTGETVIGASVVQKGNTSNGTITDIDGNFSLSVPANSTLVFSYVGMTSQEIPLKGKTKVEVVMEDDAQALEEVVVIGYGTVQKKDLTGSVSSVSAKQLESIPVSSASEALQGKMAGVQITTTEGSPDAEVKIRVRGGGSLSQDNSPLYIVDGFPVSSISDIAPTDIQSVDVLKDASSTAIYGARGANGVIIITTKSGSEGKTQVNFGASYGFRNVIKQVGVLDPYEFSLYQYELDQTGTSYGAYKDLEIYKSIEGSNWQDQLFGRTGNQQQYNISVSGGTKSTKFNISYARNDEKSIMRGSGYSKNNINAKINTEINKWLSLDFNARLIQQKIDGLNGGADNESSKAYSLVARAITHAPVKALNEDSEDDENSTNARYTPLERIDATYKQQRRFRQDYNVGVNWEP
;
A
#
# COMPACT_ATOMS: atom_id res chain seq x y z
N MET A 1 57.20 -34.97 31.12
CA MET A 1 57.12 -33.82 32.02
C MET A 1 56.99 -32.44 31.34
N LYS A 2 57.55 -32.22 30.13
CA LYS A 2 57.40 -30.95 29.40
C LYS A 2 55.94 -30.64 28.94
N ASN A 3 55.22 -31.65 28.46
CA ASN A 3 53.85 -31.49 27.96
C ASN A 3 52.81 -31.26 29.09
N MET A 4 53.07 -31.77 30.27
CA MET A 4 52.19 -31.61 31.43
C MET A 4 52.29 -30.17 32.03
N ARG A 5 53.49 -29.56 31.97
CA ARG A 5 53.67 -28.14 32.35
C ARG A 5 53.03 -27.18 31.38
N ALA A 6 53.03 -27.49 30.07
CA ALA A 6 52.34 -26.69 29.05
C ALA A 6 50.82 -26.75 29.20
N ALA A 7 50.26 -27.94 29.48
CA ALA A 7 48.83 -28.12 29.75
C ALA A 7 48.37 -27.40 31.02
N LEU A 8 49.20 -27.41 32.07
CA LEU A 8 48.90 -26.71 33.32
C LEU A 8 48.95 -25.16 33.15
N LEU A 9 49.91 -24.65 32.33
CA LEU A 9 50.00 -23.24 31.99
C LEU A 9 48.82 -22.78 31.17
N PHE A 10 48.34 -23.62 30.21
CA PHE A 10 47.17 -23.32 29.39
C PHE A 10 45.89 -23.30 30.23
N CYS A 11 45.71 -24.24 31.15
CA CYS A 11 44.58 -24.23 32.08
C CYS A 11 44.60 -23.01 33.03
N LEU A 12 45.81 -22.58 33.47
CA LEU A 12 45.96 -21.40 34.34
C LEU A 12 45.60 -20.12 33.58
N VAL A 13 46.03 -19.96 32.32
CA VAL A 13 45.69 -18.85 31.46
C VAL A 13 44.18 -18.87 31.09
N ALA A 14 43.59 -20.03 30.87
CA ALA A 14 42.15 -20.20 30.60
C ALA A 14 41.28 -19.84 31.84
N MET A 15 41.79 -20.09 33.07
CA MET A 15 41.06 -19.70 34.30
C MET A 15 41.12 -18.19 34.60
N ILE A 16 42.13 -17.49 34.13
CA ILE A 16 42.26 -16.02 34.33
C ILE A 16 41.31 -15.26 33.34
N SER A 17 40.91 -15.85 32.25
CA SER A 17 40.01 -15.19 31.25
C SER A 17 38.52 -15.20 31.63
N LEU A 18 38.11 -15.80 32.76
CA LEU A 18 36.71 -16.00 33.14
C LEU A 18 36.11 -15.04 34.14
N SER A 19 36.78 -13.94 34.48
CA SER A 19 36.28 -12.98 35.51
C SER A 19 36.32 -11.51 35.10
N VAL A 20 35.90 -11.15 33.90
CA VAL A 20 35.46 -9.80 33.65
C VAL A 20 33.94 -9.74 33.87
N SER A 21 33.55 -9.76 35.14
CA SER A 21 32.20 -9.34 35.55
C SER A 21 32.09 -7.86 35.29
N ALA A 22 31.31 -7.48 34.30
CA ALA A 22 30.98 -6.06 34.09
C ALA A 22 30.21 -5.57 35.32
N GLN A 23 30.84 -4.79 36.18
CA GLN A 23 30.18 -4.16 37.32
C GLN A 23 29.10 -3.21 36.80
N ASN A 24 27.85 -3.48 37.17
CA ASN A 24 26.77 -2.56 36.91
C ASN A 24 26.93 -1.33 37.76
N VAL A 25 26.80 -0.16 37.17
CA VAL A 25 26.81 1.14 37.84
C VAL A 25 25.43 1.78 37.67
N THR A 26 24.97 2.46 38.68
CA THR A 26 23.77 3.27 38.59
C THR A 26 24.13 4.59 37.95
N VAL A 27 23.57 4.85 36.77
CA VAL A 27 23.74 6.10 36.04
C VAL A 27 22.51 6.96 36.29
N THR A 28 22.75 8.21 36.69
CA THR A 28 21.71 9.22 36.93
C THR A 28 21.96 10.41 36.02
N GLY A 29 20.93 11.18 35.74
CA GLY A 29 21.10 12.41 34.97
C GLY A 29 19.78 13.10 34.69
N THR A 30 19.88 14.19 33.96
CA THR A 30 18.73 15.02 33.54
C THR A 30 18.70 15.13 32.03
N VAL A 31 17.49 15.13 31.49
CA VAL A 31 17.22 15.36 30.07
C VAL A 31 16.46 16.66 29.90
N THR A 32 17.04 17.59 29.15
CA THR A 32 16.44 18.89 28.83
C THR A 32 16.35 19.08 27.31
N ASP A 33 15.58 20.04 26.88
CA ASP A 33 15.57 20.51 25.48
C ASP A 33 16.57 21.66 25.27
N LYS A 34 16.66 22.22 24.07
CA LYS A 34 17.51 23.37 23.74
C LYS A 34 17.14 24.66 24.47
N THR A 35 15.91 24.77 24.95
CA THR A 35 15.43 25.94 25.70
C THR A 35 15.77 25.84 27.20
N GLY A 36 16.26 24.66 27.65
CA GLY A 36 16.53 24.33 29.02
C GLY A 36 15.33 23.82 29.80
N GLU A 37 14.20 23.55 29.12
CA GLU A 37 13.02 22.94 29.71
C GLU A 37 13.22 21.43 29.88
N THR A 38 12.70 20.85 30.97
CA THR A 38 12.85 19.42 31.26
C THR A 38 11.98 18.54 30.36
N VAL A 39 12.55 17.48 29.80
CA VAL A 39 11.81 16.54 28.95
C VAL A 39 11.25 15.42 29.82
N ILE A 40 9.94 15.46 30.04
CA ILE A 40 9.21 14.51 30.87
C ILE A 40 8.82 13.27 30.02
N GLY A 41 9.08 12.05 30.53
CA GLY A 41 8.69 10.81 29.84
C GLY A 41 9.62 10.40 28.70
N ALA A 42 10.81 10.99 28.58
CA ALA A 42 11.82 10.53 27.63
C ALA A 42 12.28 9.10 27.97
N SER A 43 12.35 8.25 26.98
CA SER A 43 12.81 6.88 27.13
C SER A 43 14.33 6.84 27.15
N VAL A 44 14.90 6.14 28.15
CA VAL A 44 16.34 5.94 28.34
C VAL A 44 16.58 4.42 28.37
N VAL A 45 17.20 3.87 27.33
CA VAL A 45 17.43 2.42 27.21
C VAL A 45 18.90 2.09 26.97
N GLN A 46 19.33 0.92 27.42
CA GLN A 46 20.64 0.41 27.10
C GLN A 46 20.71 -0.06 25.64
N LYS A 47 21.68 0.42 24.86
CA LYS A 47 21.89 -0.02 23.48
C LYS A 47 22.18 -1.54 23.44
N GLY A 48 21.41 -2.28 22.63
CA GLY A 48 21.53 -3.73 22.51
C GLY A 48 20.74 -4.55 23.55
N ASN A 49 20.12 -3.89 24.55
CA ASN A 49 19.22 -4.54 25.51
C ASN A 49 18.03 -3.61 25.82
N THR A 50 17.03 -3.67 24.98
CA THR A 50 15.83 -2.81 25.08
C THR A 50 14.94 -3.13 26.29
N SER A 51 15.14 -4.28 26.93
CA SER A 51 14.44 -4.64 28.18
C SER A 51 15.02 -3.92 29.42
N ASN A 52 16.24 -3.34 29.32
CA ASN A 52 16.86 -2.58 30.39
C ASN A 52 16.73 -1.09 30.07
N GLY A 53 15.70 -0.45 30.60
CA GLY A 53 15.40 0.96 30.36
C GLY A 53 14.59 1.59 31.46
N THR A 54 14.48 2.92 31.42
CA THR A 54 13.67 3.75 32.31
C THR A 54 13.08 4.92 31.50
N ILE A 55 12.23 5.72 32.15
CA ILE A 55 11.71 6.97 31.61
C ILE A 55 12.07 8.12 32.54
N THR A 56 12.18 9.33 32.01
CA THR A 56 12.42 10.54 32.81
C THR A 56 11.18 10.93 33.61
N ASP A 57 11.41 11.45 34.83
CA ASP A 57 10.38 11.96 35.72
C ASP A 57 9.92 13.40 35.36
N ILE A 58 9.09 14.01 36.21
CA ILE A 58 8.57 15.38 36.01
C ILE A 58 9.63 16.48 36.01
N ASP A 59 10.79 16.22 36.62
CA ASP A 59 11.93 17.11 36.64
C ASP A 59 12.97 16.73 35.56
N GLY A 60 12.62 15.81 34.64
CA GLY A 60 13.52 15.34 33.60
C GLY A 60 14.61 14.40 34.08
N ASN A 61 14.60 13.93 35.34
CA ASN A 61 15.63 13.07 35.90
C ASN A 61 15.38 11.60 35.54
N PHE A 62 16.48 10.86 35.39
CA PHE A 62 16.43 9.40 35.21
C PHE A 62 17.47 8.70 36.09
N SER A 63 17.23 7.43 36.39
CA SER A 63 18.15 6.53 37.05
C SER A 63 18.08 5.13 36.43
N LEU A 64 19.20 4.59 35.96
CA LEU A 64 19.26 3.29 35.28
C LEU A 64 20.53 2.54 35.67
N SER A 65 20.42 1.28 36.04
CA SER A 65 21.56 0.41 36.36
C SER A 65 22.01 -0.34 35.10
N VAL A 66 23.27 -0.06 34.68
CA VAL A 66 23.85 -0.61 33.43
C VAL A 66 25.35 -0.90 33.61
N PRO A 67 25.94 -1.77 32.78
CA PRO A 67 27.40 -1.93 32.77
C PRO A 67 28.13 -0.62 32.49
N ALA A 68 29.24 -0.38 33.18
CA ALA A 68 29.97 0.89 33.17
C ALA A 68 30.41 1.40 31.78
N ASN A 69 30.57 0.50 30.81
CA ASN A 69 30.97 0.82 29.44
C ASN A 69 29.79 0.75 28.44
N SER A 70 28.53 0.76 28.90
CA SER A 70 27.34 0.74 28.02
C SER A 70 27.17 2.09 27.31
N THR A 71 26.40 2.03 26.22
CA THR A 71 25.85 3.22 25.54
C THR A 71 24.38 3.32 25.91
N LEU A 72 23.91 4.48 26.32
CA LEU A 72 22.51 4.78 26.52
C LEU A 72 21.93 5.43 25.27
N VAL A 73 20.70 5.06 24.94
CA VAL A 73 19.91 5.67 23.87
C VAL A 73 18.77 6.44 24.51
N PHE A 74 18.74 7.72 24.23
CA PHE A 74 17.70 8.65 24.66
C PHE A 74 16.75 8.90 23.51
N SER A 75 15.45 8.73 23.71
CA SER A 75 14.43 8.97 22.68
C SER A 75 13.17 9.58 23.28
N TYR A 76 12.61 10.55 22.56
CA TYR A 76 11.34 11.19 22.90
C TYR A 76 10.59 11.53 21.61
N VAL A 77 9.25 11.57 21.70
CA VAL A 77 8.40 11.86 20.52
C VAL A 77 8.66 13.31 20.06
N GLY A 78 9.03 13.47 18.78
CA GLY A 78 9.34 14.79 18.23
C GLY A 78 10.76 15.28 18.47
N MET A 79 11.64 14.46 19.05
CA MET A 79 13.05 14.81 19.29
C MET A 79 14.01 13.80 18.66
N THR A 80 15.16 14.27 18.23
CA THR A 80 16.23 13.43 17.65
C THR A 80 16.79 12.48 18.71
N SER A 81 16.74 11.17 18.44
CA SER A 81 17.33 10.17 19.32
C SER A 81 18.84 10.34 19.42
N GLN A 82 19.37 10.30 20.66
CA GLN A 82 20.79 10.44 20.92
C GLN A 82 21.38 9.20 21.57
N GLU A 83 22.59 8.84 21.14
CA GLU A 83 23.34 7.73 21.70
C GLU A 83 24.56 8.28 22.49
N ILE A 84 24.62 8.01 23.79
CA ILE A 84 25.69 8.51 24.66
C ILE A 84 26.45 7.32 25.26
N PRO A 85 27.73 7.14 24.89
CA PRO A 85 28.59 6.14 25.51
C PRO A 85 29.02 6.62 26.93
N LEU A 86 28.77 5.78 27.92
CA LEU A 86 29.03 6.16 29.33
C LEU A 86 30.50 6.28 29.66
N LYS A 87 31.35 5.39 29.15
CA LYS A 87 32.82 5.41 29.43
C LYS A 87 33.14 5.52 30.91
N GLY A 88 32.34 4.86 31.76
CA GLY A 88 32.53 4.89 33.23
C GLY A 88 31.87 6.09 33.95
N LYS A 89 31.19 7.00 33.25
CA LYS A 89 30.48 8.11 33.87
C LYS A 89 29.20 7.61 34.56
N THR A 90 28.93 8.12 35.75
CA THR A 90 27.74 7.85 36.56
C THR A 90 26.71 8.96 36.53
N LYS A 91 27.09 10.15 36.04
CA LYS A 91 26.18 11.27 35.83
C LYS A 91 26.23 11.75 34.38
N VAL A 92 25.05 11.90 33.74
CA VAL A 92 24.92 12.29 32.33
C VAL A 92 23.85 13.37 32.22
N GLU A 93 24.20 14.50 31.63
CA GLU A 93 23.26 15.56 31.26
C GLU A 93 23.08 15.52 29.74
N VAL A 94 21.82 15.48 29.29
CA VAL A 94 21.45 15.29 27.89
C VAL A 94 20.57 16.46 27.45
N VAL A 95 21.00 17.16 26.42
CA VAL A 95 20.17 18.17 25.76
C VAL A 95 19.64 17.55 24.48
N MET A 96 18.33 17.25 24.44
CA MET A 96 17.68 16.71 23.24
C MET A 96 17.39 17.84 22.26
N GLU A 97 17.64 17.56 21.01
CA GLU A 97 17.31 18.45 19.92
C GLU A 97 15.97 18.05 19.32
N ASP A 98 15.16 19.05 18.98
CA ASP A 98 13.96 18.80 18.18
C ASP A 98 14.36 18.03 16.93
N ASP A 99 13.63 16.98 16.64
CA ASP A 99 13.78 16.31 15.36
C ASP A 99 13.26 17.28 14.28
N ALA A 100 14.19 18.06 13.70
CA ALA A 100 13.87 18.92 12.55
C ALA A 100 13.39 18.11 11.34
N GLN A 101 13.44 16.76 11.41
CA GLN A 101 12.77 15.83 10.53
C GLN A 101 11.43 15.30 11.09
N ALA A 102 11.01 15.63 12.31
CA ALA A 102 9.59 15.71 12.65
C ALA A 102 9.04 16.85 11.80
N LEU A 103 8.95 16.58 10.52
CA LEU A 103 8.44 17.41 9.45
C LEU A 103 7.25 18.19 10.01
N GLU A 104 7.38 19.50 10.07
CA GLU A 104 6.21 20.32 9.96
C GLU A 104 5.39 19.69 8.83
N GLU A 105 4.32 18.97 9.16
CA GLU A 105 3.46 18.35 8.15
C GLU A 105 2.89 19.49 7.31
N VAL A 106 3.59 19.77 6.24
CA VAL A 106 3.23 20.81 5.28
C VAL A 106 2.31 20.16 4.27
N VAL A 107 1.09 20.65 4.17
CA VAL A 107 0.13 20.24 3.17
C VAL A 107 0.18 21.22 2.02
N VAL A 108 0.34 20.71 0.80
CA VAL A 108 0.24 21.52 -0.41
C VAL A 108 -1.23 21.81 -0.66
N ILE A 109 -1.66 23.08 -0.53
CA ILE A 109 -3.05 23.48 -0.80
C ILE A 109 -3.04 24.52 -1.91
N GLY A 110 -3.70 24.20 -3.02
CA GLY A 110 -3.77 25.06 -4.20
C GLY A 110 -2.40 25.29 -4.79
N TYR A 111 -1.95 26.54 -4.77
CA TYR A 111 -0.66 26.96 -5.32
C TYR A 111 0.39 27.28 -4.25
N GLY A 112 0.14 26.89 -2.99
CA GLY A 112 1.03 27.16 -1.86
C GLY A 112 1.15 26.00 -0.89
N THR A 113 2.13 26.07 0.01
CA THR A 113 2.32 25.14 1.11
C THR A 113 1.84 25.80 2.40
N VAL A 114 0.95 25.12 3.15
CA VAL A 114 0.45 25.59 4.44
C VAL A 114 0.76 24.54 5.48
N GLN A 115 1.15 24.95 6.68
CA GLN A 115 1.36 24.02 7.77
C GLN A 115 0.02 23.37 8.15
N LYS A 116 -0.01 22.06 8.36
CA LYS A 116 -1.23 21.33 8.71
C LYS A 116 -1.94 21.89 9.94
N LYS A 117 -1.18 22.42 10.90
CA LYS A 117 -1.72 23.08 12.10
C LYS A 117 -2.50 24.36 11.81
N ASP A 118 -2.22 25.03 10.68
CA ASP A 118 -2.86 26.28 10.27
C ASP A 118 -4.13 26.03 9.44
N LEU A 119 -4.43 24.76 9.12
CA LEU A 119 -5.63 24.38 8.42
C LEU A 119 -6.81 24.30 9.39
N THR A 120 -7.75 25.22 9.24
CA THR A 120 -9.02 25.25 10.03
C THR A 120 -10.00 24.15 9.65
N GLY A 121 -9.74 23.39 8.57
CA GLY A 121 -10.61 22.34 8.04
C GLY A 121 -10.23 20.94 8.51
N SER A 122 -11.19 19.98 8.40
CA SER A 122 -10.93 18.56 8.67
C SER A 122 -10.10 17.92 7.57
N VAL A 123 -8.81 17.75 7.81
CA VAL A 123 -7.87 17.08 6.92
C VAL A 123 -7.49 15.73 7.50
N SER A 124 -7.54 14.68 6.69
CA SER A 124 -6.99 13.36 7.03
C SER A 124 -5.74 13.12 6.23
N SER A 125 -4.65 12.76 6.90
CA SER A 125 -3.35 12.48 6.26
C SER A 125 -2.92 11.05 6.48
N VAL A 126 -2.27 10.47 5.47
CA VAL A 126 -1.58 9.17 5.54
C VAL A 126 -0.15 9.36 5.07
N SER A 127 0.80 8.91 5.87
CA SER A 127 2.23 9.03 5.58
C SER A 127 2.75 7.88 4.72
N ALA A 128 3.92 8.08 4.07
CA ALA A 128 4.63 7.06 3.30
C ALA A 128 4.78 5.73 4.07
N LYS A 129 5.19 5.78 5.34
CA LYS A 129 5.41 4.59 6.18
C LYS A 129 4.17 3.72 6.33
N GLN A 130 2.98 4.33 6.40
CA GLN A 130 1.71 3.62 6.51
C GLN A 130 1.29 2.97 5.18
N LEU A 131 1.69 3.56 4.05
CA LEU A 131 1.40 3.04 2.70
C LEU A 131 2.34 1.93 2.29
N GLU A 132 3.63 2.05 2.58
CA GLU A 132 4.67 1.06 2.22
C GLU A 132 4.49 -0.29 2.91
N SER A 133 3.80 -0.34 4.03
CA SER A 133 3.57 -1.58 4.78
C SER A 133 2.61 -2.56 4.08
N ILE A 134 1.94 -2.14 3.01
CA ILE A 134 0.93 -2.94 2.31
C ILE A 134 1.43 -3.26 0.89
N PRO A 135 1.60 -4.54 0.52
CA PRO A 135 2.07 -4.93 -0.80
C PRO A 135 0.94 -4.87 -1.84
N VAL A 136 0.49 -3.66 -2.17
CA VAL A 136 -0.53 -3.39 -3.19
C VAL A 136 0.08 -2.69 -4.41
N SER A 137 -0.62 -2.78 -5.55
CA SER A 137 -0.10 -2.29 -6.83
C SER A 137 -0.43 -0.84 -7.12
N SER A 138 -1.40 -0.25 -6.41
CA SER A 138 -1.87 1.11 -6.67
C SER A 138 -2.01 1.94 -5.40
N ALA A 139 -1.83 3.26 -5.55
CA ALA A 139 -2.07 4.23 -4.47
C ALA A 139 -3.50 4.16 -3.94
N SER A 140 -4.47 3.97 -4.83
CA SER A 140 -5.89 3.87 -4.46
C SER A 140 -6.16 2.70 -3.53
N GLU A 141 -5.59 1.53 -3.79
CA GLU A 141 -5.73 0.35 -2.92
C GLU A 141 -5.02 0.56 -1.57
N ALA A 142 -3.83 1.19 -1.59
CA ALA A 142 -3.05 1.44 -0.37
C ALA A 142 -3.78 2.32 0.65
N LEU A 143 -4.71 3.16 0.18
CA LEU A 143 -5.51 4.06 1.01
C LEU A 143 -6.72 3.39 1.66
N GLN A 144 -7.10 2.18 1.24
CA GLN A 144 -8.29 1.50 1.74
C GLN A 144 -8.23 1.29 3.26
N GLY A 145 -9.27 1.74 3.96
CA GLY A 145 -9.38 1.64 5.42
C GLY A 145 -8.43 2.53 6.23
N LYS A 146 -7.63 3.40 5.58
CA LYS A 146 -6.66 4.26 6.26
C LYS A 146 -7.19 5.66 6.59
N MET A 147 -8.29 6.07 5.98
CA MET A 147 -8.81 7.43 6.11
C MET A 147 -10.26 7.44 6.56
N ALA A 148 -10.54 8.11 7.68
CA ALA A 148 -11.91 8.30 8.15
C ALA A 148 -12.74 9.13 7.14
N GLY A 149 -13.97 8.68 6.82
CA GLY A 149 -14.86 9.36 5.88
C GLY A 149 -14.48 9.24 4.41
N VAL A 150 -13.53 8.35 4.07
CA VAL A 150 -13.19 7.99 2.69
C VAL A 150 -13.56 6.54 2.46
N GLN A 151 -14.49 6.31 1.56
CA GLN A 151 -14.90 4.98 1.13
C GLN A 151 -14.17 4.63 -0.15
N ILE A 152 -13.48 3.50 -0.15
CA ILE A 152 -12.74 2.98 -1.28
C ILE A 152 -13.31 1.61 -1.60
N THR A 153 -13.82 1.44 -2.82
CA THR A 153 -14.40 0.19 -3.29
C THR A 153 -13.79 -0.17 -4.63
N THR A 154 -13.39 -1.43 -4.77
CA THR A 154 -13.04 -2.02 -6.05
C THR A 154 -14.29 -2.57 -6.70
N THR A 155 -14.48 -2.32 -7.98
CA THR A 155 -15.67 -2.77 -8.71
C THR A 155 -15.66 -4.28 -8.95
N GLU A 156 -14.47 -4.85 -9.01
CA GLU A 156 -14.23 -6.27 -9.33
C GLU A 156 -12.83 -6.72 -8.84
N GLY A 157 -12.51 -7.99 -9.02
CA GLY A 157 -11.24 -8.57 -8.59
C GLY A 157 -10.14 -8.63 -9.65
N SER A 158 -10.27 -7.94 -10.78
CA SER A 158 -9.20 -7.92 -11.80
C SER A 158 -8.05 -7.02 -11.34
N PRO A 159 -6.81 -7.31 -11.78
CA PRO A 159 -5.64 -6.54 -11.37
C PRO A 159 -5.65 -5.06 -11.79
N ASP A 160 -6.43 -4.71 -12.81
CA ASP A 160 -6.62 -3.34 -13.31
C ASP A 160 -8.00 -2.77 -12.97
N ALA A 161 -8.70 -3.38 -12.00
CA ALA A 161 -10.02 -2.94 -11.57
C ALA A 161 -10.05 -1.47 -11.24
N GLU A 162 -11.09 -0.81 -11.67
CA GLU A 162 -11.33 0.58 -11.30
C GLU A 162 -11.60 0.68 -9.79
N VAL A 163 -10.82 1.52 -9.13
CA VAL A 163 -11.00 1.81 -7.72
C VAL A 163 -11.85 3.06 -7.58
N LYS A 164 -13.07 2.91 -7.10
CA LYS A 164 -13.97 4.05 -6.85
C LYS A 164 -13.70 4.61 -5.46
N ILE A 165 -13.33 5.89 -5.40
CA ILE A 165 -13.11 6.60 -4.15
C ILE A 165 -14.24 7.62 -3.96
N ARG A 166 -14.83 7.64 -2.77
CA ARG A 166 -15.85 8.60 -2.37
C ARG A 166 -15.48 9.24 -1.05
N VAL A 167 -15.59 10.55 -0.96
CA VAL A 167 -15.34 11.32 0.25
C VAL A 167 -16.68 11.79 0.81
N ARG A 168 -17.00 11.37 2.05
CA ARG A 168 -18.28 11.68 2.73
C ARG A 168 -19.54 11.24 1.99
N GLY A 169 -19.45 10.21 1.13
CA GLY A 169 -20.58 9.69 0.36
C GLY A 169 -20.70 10.29 -1.05
N GLY A 170 -21.86 10.09 -1.67
CA GLY A 170 -22.17 10.63 -3.01
C GLY A 170 -23.04 11.87 -2.90
N GLY A 171 -22.68 12.94 -3.60
CA GLY A 171 -23.45 14.19 -3.68
C GLY A 171 -24.48 14.22 -4.81
N SER A 172 -24.37 13.31 -5.79
CA SER A 172 -25.22 13.26 -6.98
C SER A 172 -25.69 11.85 -7.29
N LEU A 173 -26.92 11.74 -7.76
CA LEU A 173 -27.50 10.48 -8.24
C LEU A 173 -27.17 10.23 -9.73
N SER A 174 -26.93 11.30 -10.48
CA SER A 174 -26.79 11.25 -11.95
C SER A 174 -25.41 11.66 -12.47
N GLN A 175 -24.54 12.22 -11.60
CA GLN A 175 -23.20 12.68 -11.97
C GLN A 175 -22.12 11.88 -11.26
N ASP A 176 -20.89 11.99 -11.77
CA ASP A 176 -19.71 11.40 -11.13
C ASP A 176 -19.51 11.99 -9.72
N ASN A 177 -19.35 11.10 -8.73
CA ASN A 177 -19.11 11.45 -7.35
C ASN A 177 -17.62 11.29 -6.96
N SER A 178 -16.73 11.17 -7.93
CA SER A 178 -15.30 11.05 -7.70
C SER A 178 -14.72 12.36 -7.15
N PRO A 179 -13.79 12.28 -6.19
CA PRO A 179 -13.08 13.45 -5.71
C PRO A 179 -12.13 13.99 -6.78
N LEU A 180 -11.73 15.25 -6.61
CA LEU A 180 -10.64 15.82 -7.40
C LEU A 180 -9.30 15.25 -6.92
N TYR A 181 -8.49 14.73 -7.83
CA TYR A 181 -7.15 14.25 -7.53
C TYR A 181 -6.11 15.31 -7.93
N ILE A 182 -5.22 15.63 -6.99
CA ILE A 182 -4.09 16.53 -7.20
C ILE A 182 -2.80 15.77 -6.88
N VAL A 183 -1.86 15.77 -7.80
CA VAL A 183 -0.56 15.13 -7.62
C VAL A 183 0.53 16.17 -7.83
N ASP A 184 1.32 16.44 -6.81
CA ASP A 184 2.37 17.47 -6.81
C ASP A 184 1.85 18.83 -7.31
N GLY A 185 0.62 19.22 -6.93
CA GLY A 185 -0.02 20.48 -7.32
C GLY A 185 -0.81 20.45 -8.63
N PHE A 186 -0.75 19.36 -9.40
CA PHE A 186 -1.41 19.26 -10.71
C PHE A 186 -2.62 18.31 -10.67
N PRO A 187 -3.75 18.70 -11.28
CA PRO A 187 -4.93 17.83 -11.34
C PRO A 187 -4.71 16.66 -12.29
N VAL A 188 -5.09 15.46 -11.82
CA VAL A 188 -5.03 14.22 -12.60
C VAL A 188 -6.39 13.52 -12.60
N SER A 189 -6.63 12.67 -13.59
CA SER A 189 -7.90 11.92 -13.70
C SER A 189 -7.95 10.68 -12.78
N SER A 190 -6.81 10.09 -12.45
CA SER A 190 -6.71 8.89 -11.62
C SER A 190 -5.38 8.84 -10.87
N ILE A 191 -5.40 8.23 -9.70
CA ILE A 191 -4.21 7.98 -8.87
C ILE A 191 -3.81 6.50 -8.84
N SER A 192 -4.56 5.64 -9.53
CA SER A 192 -4.28 4.19 -9.58
C SER A 192 -2.95 3.86 -10.26
N ASP A 193 -2.47 4.78 -11.08
CA ASP A 193 -1.21 4.63 -11.81
C ASP A 193 0.04 4.94 -10.95
N ILE A 194 -0.14 5.59 -9.80
CA ILE A 194 0.96 5.99 -8.92
C ILE A 194 1.42 4.78 -8.10
N ALA A 195 2.73 4.54 -8.08
CA ALA A 195 3.30 3.51 -7.22
C ALA A 195 3.24 3.98 -5.74
N PRO A 196 2.72 3.15 -4.81
CA PRO A 196 2.69 3.51 -3.39
C PRO A 196 4.06 3.88 -2.82
N THR A 197 5.12 3.27 -3.35
CA THR A 197 6.52 3.53 -2.96
C THR A 197 7.02 4.93 -3.31
N ASP A 198 6.37 5.60 -4.28
CA ASP A 198 6.73 6.97 -4.70
C ASP A 198 6.00 8.04 -3.89
N ILE A 199 5.05 7.65 -3.01
CA ILE A 199 4.23 8.59 -2.25
C ILE A 199 4.95 8.98 -0.96
N GLN A 200 4.97 10.29 -0.67
CA GLN A 200 5.42 10.87 0.58
C GLN A 200 4.26 11.01 1.57
N SER A 201 3.16 11.61 1.11
CA SER A 201 1.92 11.77 1.88
C SER A 201 0.70 11.79 0.98
N VAL A 202 -0.44 11.44 1.57
CA VAL A 202 -1.76 11.64 0.95
C VAL A 202 -2.63 12.38 1.93
N ASP A 203 -3.15 13.52 1.50
CA ASP A 203 -4.00 14.39 2.28
C ASP A 203 -5.38 14.48 1.64
N VAL A 204 -6.44 14.36 2.44
CA VAL A 204 -7.81 14.44 1.97
C VAL A 204 -8.52 15.64 2.59
N LEU A 205 -8.89 16.59 1.74
CA LEU A 205 -9.68 17.75 2.11
C LEU A 205 -11.16 17.39 1.99
N LYS A 206 -11.88 17.47 3.09
CA LYS A 206 -13.27 17.00 3.18
C LYS A 206 -14.25 18.14 3.36
N ASP A 207 -13.82 19.28 3.89
CA ASP A 207 -14.68 20.40 4.21
C ASP A 207 -14.70 21.46 3.11
N ALA A 208 -15.83 22.13 2.97
CA ALA A 208 -16.01 23.18 1.98
C ALA A 208 -14.98 24.31 2.14
N SER A 209 -14.57 24.65 3.37
CA SER A 209 -13.55 25.66 3.63
C SER A 209 -12.19 25.28 3.06
N SER A 210 -11.77 24.04 3.23
CA SER A 210 -10.49 23.54 2.73
C SER A 210 -10.49 23.26 1.21
N THR A 211 -11.67 22.93 0.64
CA THR A 211 -11.81 22.66 -0.80
C THR A 211 -12.15 23.90 -1.63
N ALA A 212 -12.47 25.04 -1.00
CA ALA A 212 -12.94 26.27 -1.67
C ALA A 212 -11.98 26.78 -2.77
N ILE A 213 -10.66 26.63 -2.57
CA ILE A 213 -9.64 27.05 -3.55
C ILE A 213 -9.70 26.27 -4.88
N TYR A 214 -10.31 25.07 -4.87
CA TYR A 214 -10.51 24.24 -6.07
C TYR A 214 -11.86 24.49 -6.75
N GLY A 215 -12.67 25.42 -6.20
CA GLY A 215 -13.97 25.79 -6.74
C GLY A 215 -14.94 24.61 -6.83
N ALA A 216 -15.81 24.61 -7.83
CA ALA A 216 -16.81 23.55 -8.03
C ALA A 216 -16.23 22.15 -8.20
N ARG A 217 -14.99 22.02 -8.70
CA ARG A 217 -14.30 20.74 -8.86
C ARG A 217 -13.97 20.07 -7.52
N GLY A 218 -13.87 20.84 -6.43
CA GLY A 218 -13.63 20.34 -5.08
C GLY A 218 -14.89 19.89 -4.33
N ALA A 219 -16.09 19.99 -4.93
CA ALA A 219 -17.36 19.72 -4.25
C ALA A 219 -17.47 18.28 -3.68
N ASN A 220 -16.89 17.30 -4.35
CA ASN A 220 -16.85 15.90 -3.92
C ASN A 220 -15.63 15.57 -3.04
N GLY A 221 -14.93 16.59 -2.52
CA GLY A 221 -13.66 16.43 -1.81
C GLY A 221 -12.44 16.50 -2.73
N VAL A 222 -11.26 16.68 -2.14
CA VAL A 222 -9.99 16.73 -2.85
C VAL A 222 -9.00 15.78 -2.22
N ILE A 223 -8.34 14.97 -3.02
CA ILE A 223 -7.26 14.08 -2.60
C ILE A 223 -5.96 14.62 -3.16
N ILE A 224 -5.07 15.01 -2.26
CA ILE A 224 -3.76 15.57 -2.61
C ILE A 224 -2.71 14.51 -2.34
N ILE A 225 -1.92 14.20 -3.35
CA ILE A 225 -0.79 13.28 -3.24
C ILE A 225 0.49 14.08 -3.43
N THR A 226 1.35 13.99 -2.45
CA THR A 226 2.72 14.51 -2.54
C THR A 226 3.66 13.32 -2.79
N THR A 227 4.42 13.38 -3.88
CA THR A 227 5.42 12.36 -4.17
C THR A 227 6.74 12.66 -3.48
N LYS A 228 7.53 11.61 -3.23
CA LYS A 228 8.85 11.72 -2.61
C LYS A 228 9.74 12.67 -3.38
N SER A 229 10.39 13.56 -2.67
CA SER A 229 11.40 14.49 -3.19
C SER A 229 12.79 14.09 -2.68
N GLY A 230 13.82 14.64 -3.29
CA GLY A 230 15.17 14.55 -2.74
C GLY A 230 15.32 15.37 -1.47
N SER A 231 16.30 15.02 -0.66
CA SER A 231 16.74 15.78 0.53
C SER A 231 18.18 16.22 0.40
N GLU A 232 18.55 17.28 1.13
CA GLU A 232 19.95 17.68 1.23
C GLU A 232 20.77 16.55 1.88
N GLY A 233 21.91 16.22 1.30
CA GLY A 233 22.81 15.22 1.86
C GLY A 233 23.40 14.28 0.82
N LYS A 234 24.02 13.21 1.31
CA LYS A 234 24.62 12.19 0.46
C LYS A 234 23.54 11.45 -0.32
N THR A 235 23.85 11.09 -1.56
CA THR A 235 22.98 10.27 -2.37
C THR A 235 22.66 8.95 -1.68
N GLN A 236 21.37 8.64 -1.57
CA GLN A 236 20.85 7.42 -0.99
C GLN A 236 20.23 6.57 -2.10
N VAL A 237 20.46 5.26 -2.04
CA VAL A 237 19.85 4.28 -2.93
C VAL A 237 19.00 3.36 -2.08
N ASN A 238 17.71 3.28 -2.41
CA ASN A 238 16.77 2.38 -1.74
C ASN A 238 16.33 1.32 -2.75
N PHE A 239 16.34 0.07 -2.33
CA PHE A 239 15.84 -1.06 -3.10
C PHE A 239 14.84 -1.85 -2.29
N GLY A 240 13.70 -2.18 -2.88
CA GLY A 240 12.68 -3.03 -2.30
C GLY A 240 12.26 -4.10 -3.28
N ALA A 241 11.97 -5.30 -2.76
CA ALA A 241 11.39 -6.38 -3.53
C ALA A 241 10.37 -7.12 -2.66
N SER A 242 9.24 -7.47 -3.24
CA SER A 242 8.23 -8.29 -2.56
C SER A 242 7.67 -9.34 -3.51
N TYR A 243 7.31 -10.48 -2.93
CA TYR A 243 6.64 -11.57 -3.63
C TYR A 243 5.45 -12.02 -2.79
N GLY A 244 4.28 -12.07 -3.41
CA GLY A 244 3.04 -12.43 -2.74
C GLY A 244 2.25 -13.49 -3.51
N PHE A 245 1.42 -14.22 -2.77
CA PHE A 245 0.46 -15.18 -3.32
C PHE A 245 -0.95 -14.67 -3.07
N ARG A 246 -1.84 -14.89 -4.02
CA ARG A 246 -3.26 -14.54 -3.92
C ARG A 246 -4.11 -15.79 -4.15
N ASN A 247 -5.07 -16.00 -3.26
CA ASN A 247 -6.04 -17.08 -3.37
C ASN A 247 -7.43 -16.55 -3.09
N VAL A 248 -8.45 -17.23 -3.63
CA VAL A 248 -9.84 -16.96 -3.26
C VAL A 248 -10.04 -17.37 -1.81
N ILE A 249 -10.55 -16.44 -1.00
CA ILE A 249 -10.81 -16.70 0.43
C ILE A 249 -12.09 -17.52 0.60
N LYS A 250 -13.12 -17.23 -0.21
CA LYS A 250 -14.43 -17.88 -0.14
C LYS A 250 -15.10 -17.86 -1.50
N GLN A 251 -15.72 -18.98 -1.84
CA GLN A 251 -16.57 -19.10 -3.02
C GLN A 251 -18.04 -19.01 -2.62
N VAL A 252 -18.90 -18.69 -3.57
CA VAL A 252 -20.34 -18.73 -3.40
C VAL A 252 -20.81 -20.19 -3.48
N GLY A 253 -21.65 -20.64 -2.55
CA GLY A 253 -22.27 -21.95 -2.65
C GLY A 253 -23.18 -22.00 -3.88
N VAL A 254 -23.01 -23.01 -4.70
CA VAL A 254 -23.83 -23.27 -5.89
C VAL A 254 -24.51 -24.63 -5.73
N LEU A 255 -25.61 -24.83 -6.45
CA LEU A 255 -26.36 -26.07 -6.46
C LEU A 255 -25.52 -27.21 -7.08
N ASP A 256 -25.64 -28.41 -6.56
CA ASP A 256 -25.09 -29.60 -7.18
C ASP A 256 -25.93 -30.00 -8.43
N PRO A 257 -25.51 -30.97 -9.27
CA PRO A 257 -26.24 -31.37 -10.46
C PRO A 257 -27.69 -31.78 -10.20
N TYR A 258 -27.94 -32.49 -9.11
CA TYR A 258 -29.29 -32.93 -8.76
C TYR A 258 -30.16 -31.77 -8.28
N GLU A 259 -29.66 -30.98 -7.36
CA GLU A 259 -30.36 -29.79 -6.86
C GLU A 259 -30.65 -28.79 -7.97
N PHE A 260 -29.68 -28.58 -8.88
CA PHE A 260 -29.87 -27.70 -10.03
C PHE A 260 -30.93 -28.23 -11.00
N SER A 261 -30.89 -29.51 -11.34
CA SER A 261 -31.88 -30.12 -12.25
C SER A 261 -33.28 -30.15 -11.66
N LEU A 262 -33.38 -30.40 -10.33
CA LEU A 262 -34.65 -30.32 -9.61
C LEU A 262 -35.20 -28.89 -9.61
N TYR A 263 -34.37 -27.91 -9.37
CA TYR A 263 -34.75 -26.49 -9.41
C TYR A 263 -35.23 -26.07 -10.79
N GLN A 264 -34.58 -26.53 -11.87
CA GLN A 264 -35.03 -26.28 -13.25
C GLN A 264 -36.36 -26.95 -13.55
N TYR A 265 -36.58 -28.16 -13.07
CA TYR A 265 -37.88 -28.85 -13.20
C TYR A 265 -38.99 -28.12 -12.44
N GLU A 266 -38.70 -27.61 -11.23
CA GLU A 266 -39.69 -26.85 -10.45
C GLU A 266 -40.06 -25.52 -11.12
N LEU A 267 -39.13 -24.88 -11.82
CA LEU A 267 -39.38 -23.67 -12.60
C LEU A 267 -40.22 -23.89 -13.83
N ASP A 268 -40.00 -25.00 -14.52
CA ASP A 268 -40.75 -25.39 -15.73
C ASP A 268 -40.97 -26.91 -15.80
N GLN A 269 -42.10 -27.36 -15.25
CA GLN A 269 -42.49 -28.78 -15.22
C GLN A 269 -42.87 -29.32 -16.61
N THR A 270 -43.05 -28.47 -17.59
CA THR A 270 -43.30 -28.81 -18.98
C THR A 270 -42.05 -28.87 -19.82
N GLY A 271 -40.99 -28.28 -19.36
CA GLY A 271 -39.67 -28.29 -19.98
C GLY A 271 -39.03 -29.67 -19.91
N THR A 272 -38.43 -30.09 -20.99
CA THR A 272 -37.75 -31.38 -21.09
C THR A 272 -36.23 -31.31 -21.07
N SER A 273 -35.66 -30.08 -20.87
CA SER A 273 -34.23 -29.86 -20.99
C SER A 273 -33.41 -30.76 -20.05
N TYR A 274 -33.83 -30.90 -18.79
CA TYR A 274 -33.19 -31.76 -17.80
C TYR A 274 -33.89 -33.07 -17.55
N GLY A 275 -34.88 -33.42 -18.39
CA GLY A 275 -35.67 -34.65 -18.30
C GLY A 275 -36.92 -34.52 -17.44
N ALA A 276 -37.72 -35.59 -17.41
CA ALA A 276 -38.89 -35.68 -16.55
C ALA A 276 -38.48 -35.95 -15.08
N TYR A 277 -39.38 -35.73 -14.13
CA TYR A 277 -39.08 -35.92 -12.69
C TYR A 277 -38.45 -37.28 -12.36
N LYS A 278 -38.88 -38.34 -13.01
CA LYS A 278 -38.35 -39.71 -12.85
C LYS A 278 -36.89 -39.85 -13.32
N ASP A 279 -36.42 -38.97 -14.19
CA ASP A 279 -35.06 -39.01 -14.76
C ASP A 279 -34.07 -38.23 -13.94
N LEU A 280 -34.53 -37.37 -13.01
CA LEU A 280 -33.67 -36.49 -12.20
C LEU A 280 -32.70 -37.27 -11.28
N GLU A 281 -33.04 -38.48 -10.89
CA GLU A 281 -32.19 -39.32 -10.05
C GLU A 281 -30.82 -39.63 -10.70
N ILE A 282 -30.71 -39.54 -12.02
CA ILE A 282 -29.47 -39.76 -12.76
C ILE A 282 -28.44 -38.73 -12.37
N TYR A 283 -28.86 -37.48 -12.10
CA TYR A 283 -27.96 -36.36 -11.75
C TYR A 283 -27.27 -36.55 -10.40
N LYS A 284 -27.75 -37.42 -9.52
CA LYS A 284 -27.05 -37.76 -8.27
C LYS A 284 -25.73 -38.49 -8.49
N SER A 285 -25.58 -39.16 -9.63
CA SER A 285 -24.38 -39.90 -10.00
C SER A 285 -23.43 -39.12 -10.91
N ILE A 286 -23.80 -37.90 -11.32
CA ILE A 286 -23.00 -37.09 -12.21
C ILE A 286 -22.16 -36.12 -11.37
N GLU A 287 -20.87 -36.11 -11.63
CA GLU A 287 -19.96 -35.12 -11.03
C GLU A 287 -20.20 -33.75 -11.67
N GLY A 288 -20.55 -32.76 -10.86
CA GLY A 288 -20.82 -31.41 -11.29
C GLY A 288 -19.55 -30.61 -11.56
N SER A 289 -19.62 -29.70 -12.53
CA SER A 289 -18.55 -28.77 -12.79
C SER A 289 -18.61 -27.58 -11.83
N ASN A 290 -17.58 -27.43 -10.97
CA ASN A 290 -17.38 -26.20 -10.21
C ASN A 290 -16.66 -25.16 -11.08
N TRP A 291 -17.44 -24.32 -11.73
CA TRP A 291 -16.89 -23.29 -12.62
C TRP A 291 -16.09 -22.23 -11.89
N GLN A 292 -16.36 -21.99 -10.61
CA GLN A 292 -15.59 -21.06 -9.80
C GLN A 292 -14.15 -21.56 -9.61
N ASP A 293 -13.97 -22.84 -9.29
CA ASP A 293 -12.64 -23.46 -9.17
C ASP A 293 -11.87 -23.42 -10.50
N GLN A 294 -12.54 -23.75 -11.59
CA GLN A 294 -11.91 -23.79 -12.90
C GLN A 294 -11.47 -22.41 -13.39
N LEU A 295 -12.21 -21.36 -13.04
CA LEU A 295 -11.95 -20.01 -13.48
C LEU A 295 -10.98 -19.24 -12.57
N PHE A 296 -11.15 -19.32 -11.26
CA PHE A 296 -10.39 -18.56 -10.28
C PHE A 296 -9.97 -19.33 -9.02
N GLY A 297 -10.02 -20.66 -9.03
CA GLY A 297 -9.52 -21.51 -7.96
C GLY A 297 -8.00 -21.64 -7.92
N ARG A 298 -7.28 -21.09 -8.91
CA ARG A 298 -5.81 -21.14 -8.94
C ARG A 298 -5.17 -20.10 -7.99
N THR A 299 -3.96 -20.39 -7.56
CA THR A 299 -3.11 -19.42 -6.87
C THR A 299 -2.55 -18.41 -7.85
N GLY A 300 -2.85 -17.15 -7.65
CA GLY A 300 -2.20 -16.02 -8.31
C GLY A 300 -0.87 -15.67 -7.62
N ASN A 301 -0.01 -14.96 -8.30
CA ASN A 301 1.21 -14.43 -7.72
C ASN A 301 1.42 -12.97 -8.12
N GLN A 302 2.06 -12.22 -7.22
CA GLN A 302 2.41 -10.83 -7.43
C GLN A 302 3.88 -10.62 -7.10
N GLN A 303 4.59 -9.92 -7.99
CA GLN A 303 5.98 -9.54 -7.82
C GLN A 303 6.09 -8.03 -7.92
N GLN A 304 6.75 -7.41 -6.95
CA GLN A 304 6.98 -5.98 -6.95
C GLN A 304 8.46 -5.72 -6.74
N TYR A 305 9.00 -4.83 -7.54
CA TYR A 305 10.38 -4.36 -7.46
C TYR A 305 10.38 -2.86 -7.50
N ASN A 306 11.10 -2.24 -6.61
CA ASN A 306 11.30 -0.80 -6.63
C ASN A 306 12.76 -0.45 -6.34
N ILE A 307 13.26 0.53 -7.04
CA ILE A 307 14.56 1.15 -6.78
C ILE A 307 14.39 2.66 -6.84
N SER A 308 14.97 3.36 -5.90
CA SER A 308 15.01 4.82 -5.93
C SER A 308 16.38 5.34 -5.56
N VAL A 309 16.75 6.45 -6.20
CA VAL A 309 17.97 7.20 -5.95
C VAL A 309 17.57 8.62 -5.63
N SER A 310 17.89 9.07 -4.43
CA SER A 310 17.56 10.43 -3.98
C SER A 310 18.75 11.09 -3.31
N GLY A 311 18.82 12.41 -3.38
CA GLY A 311 19.88 13.19 -2.77
C GLY A 311 19.81 14.64 -3.21
N GLY A 312 20.85 15.39 -2.88
CA GLY A 312 20.96 16.77 -3.34
C GLY A 312 21.85 17.66 -2.49
N THR A 313 21.95 18.87 -2.95
CA THR A 313 22.59 20.00 -2.27
C THR A 313 21.51 20.94 -1.70
N LYS A 314 21.92 22.03 -1.06
CA LYS A 314 20.97 23.09 -0.63
C LYS A 314 20.15 23.63 -1.79
N SER A 315 20.79 23.83 -2.95
CA SER A 315 20.16 24.43 -4.12
C SER A 315 19.44 23.45 -5.03
N THR A 316 19.85 22.19 -5.11
CA THR A 316 19.25 21.22 -6.04
C THR A 316 19.03 19.90 -5.34
N LYS A 317 17.80 19.41 -5.37
CA LYS A 317 17.37 18.14 -4.79
C LYS A 317 16.76 17.29 -5.89
N PHE A 318 17.00 16.00 -5.86
CA PHE A 318 16.46 15.08 -6.85
C PHE A 318 16.00 13.75 -6.24
N ASN A 319 14.98 13.17 -6.85
CA ASN A 319 14.53 11.81 -6.59
C ASN A 319 14.18 11.14 -7.93
N ILE A 320 14.82 10.02 -8.22
CA ILE A 320 14.54 9.21 -9.41
C ILE A 320 14.16 7.82 -8.93
N SER A 321 13.00 7.33 -9.32
CA SER A 321 12.52 6.01 -8.94
C SER A 321 12.07 5.19 -10.16
N TYR A 322 12.21 3.88 -10.04
CA TYR A 322 11.63 2.89 -10.92
C TYR A 322 10.89 1.86 -10.09
N ALA A 323 9.64 1.60 -10.44
CA ALA A 323 8.83 0.57 -9.82
C ALA A 323 8.25 -0.35 -10.89
N ARG A 324 8.36 -1.66 -10.68
CA ARG A 324 7.77 -2.70 -11.51
C ARG A 324 6.84 -3.55 -10.68
N ASN A 325 5.64 -3.79 -11.20
CA ASN A 325 4.67 -4.72 -10.66
C ASN A 325 4.27 -5.71 -11.74
N ASP A 326 4.44 -7.00 -11.46
CA ASP A 326 3.98 -8.11 -12.30
C ASP A 326 3.00 -8.95 -11.49
N GLU A 327 1.81 -9.18 -12.03
CA GLU A 327 0.77 -9.97 -11.40
C GLU A 327 0.19 -11.01 -12.37
N LYS A 328 0.21 -12.26 -11.93
CA LYS A 328 -0.63 -13.32 -12.51
C LYS A 328 -1.88 -13.43 -11.65
N SER A 329 -3.01 -13.07 -12.21
CA SER A 329 -4.28 -13.08 -11.49
C SER A 329 -4.71 -14.49 -11.08
N ILE A 330 -5.56 -14.57 -10.07
CA ILE A 330 -6.30 -15.80 -9.72
C ILE A 330 -7.22 -16.24 -10.86
N MET A 331 -7.71 -15.29 -11.68
CA MET A 331 -8.53 -15.60 -12.83
C MET A 331 -7.69 -16.16 -13.98
N ARG A 332 -8.12 -17.27 -14.57
CA ARG A 332 -7.46 -17.91 -15.73
C ARG A 332 -7.37 -16.92 -16.90
N GLY A 333 -6.23 -16.91 -17.58
CA GLY A 333 -6.00 -16.04 -18.73
C GLY A 333 -5.76 -14.57 -18.41
N SER A 334 -5.82 -14.16 -17.13
CA SER A 334 -5.63 -12.76 -16.72
C SER A 334 -4.27 -12.52 -16.10
N GLY A 335 -3.71 -11.36 -16.41
CA GLY A 335 -2.45 -10.88 -15.88
C GLY A 335 -2.30 -9.37 -16.02
N TYR A 336 -1.38 -8.81 -15.25
CA TYR A 336 -1.11 -7.38 -15.24
C TYR A 336 0.38 -7.13 -15.05
N SER A 337 0.95 -6.25 -15.84
CA SER A 337 2.29 -5.74 -15.59
C SER A 337 2.32 -4.23 -15.74
N LYS A 338 3.04 -3.57 -14.83
CA LYS A 338 3.18 -2.12 -14.80
C LYS A 338 4.63 -1.75 -14.53
N ASN A 339 5.16 -0.83 -15.34
CA ASN A 339 6.44 -0.18 -15.13
C ASN A 339 6.18 1.31 -14.90
N ASN A 340 6.69 1.86 -13.82
CA ASN A 340 6.64 3.27 -13.48
C ASN A 340 8.06 3.82 -13.38
N ILE A 341 8.33 4.91 -14.06
CA ILE A 341 9.53 5.72 -13.86
C ILE A 341 9.06 7.09 -13.38
N ASN A 342 9.61 7.56 -12.27
CA ASN A 342 9.35 8.91 -11.77
C ASN A 342 10.68 9.62 -11.56
N ALA A 343 10.78 10.86 -12.05
CA ALA A 343 11.95 11.71 -11.86
C ALA A 343 11.49 13.09 -11.39
N LYS A 344 11.89 13.48 -10.19
CA LYS A 344 11.54 14.77 -9.58
C LYS A 344 12.83 15.53 -9.25
N ILE A 345 12.91 16.76 -9.73
CA ILE A 345 14.05 17.65 -9.52
C ILE A 345 13.49 18.99 -9.06
N ASN A 346 13.99 19.46 -7.91
CA ASN A 346 13.68 20.77 -7.39
C ASN A 346 14.99 21.55 -7.33
N THR A 347 15.08 22.74 -7.94
CA THR A 347 16.28 23.53 -7.96
C THR A 347 15.99 25.00 -7.67
N GLU A 348 16.69 25.54 -6.69
CA GLU A 348 16.74 26.97 -6.40
C GLU A 348 17.84 27.60 -7.25
N ILE A 349 17.48 28.34 -8.29
CA ILE A 349 18.43 29.02 -9.18
C ILE A 349 19.05 30.20 -8.43
N ASN A 350 18.23 30.91 -7.68
CA ASN A 350 18.65 31.98 -6.77
C ASN A 350 17.55 32.21 -5.71
N LYS A 351 17.71 33.20 -4.82
CA LYS A 351 16.81 33.44 -3.70
C LYS A 351 15.35 33.78 -4.09
N TRP A 352 15.13 34.19 -5.32
CA TRP A 352 13.82 34.63 -5.83
C TRP A 352 13.29 33.76 -6.98
N LEU A 353 14.04 32.74 -7.43
CA LEU A 353 13.64 31.88 -8.53
C LEU A 353 13.95 30.41 -8.23
N SER A 354 12.91 29.58 -8.20
CA SER A 354 13.04 28.13 -8.15
C SER A 354 12.31 27.45 -9.31
N LEU A 355 12.82 26.30 -9.68
CA LEU A 355 12.29 25.43 -10.75
C LEU A 355 12.00 24.07 -10.20
N ASP A 356 10.78 23.59 -10.42
CA ASP A 356 10.33 22.25 -10.10
C ASP A 356 10.05 21.51 -11.39
N PHE A 357 10.68 20.36 -11.57
CA PHE A 357 10.45 19.46 -12.69
C PHE A 357 10.03 18.09 -12.19
N ASN A 358 8.93 17.57 -12.72
CA ASN A 358 8.47 16.22 -12.45
C ASN A 358 8.10 15.54 -13.76
N ALA A 359 8.72 14.38 -14.03
CA ALA A 359 8.44 13.53 -15.18
C ALA A 359 8.00 12.15 -14.70
N ARG A 360 6.84 11.69 -15.14
CA ARG A 360 6.32 10.37 -14.82
C ARG A 360 5.99 9.62 -16.10
N LEU A 361 6.59 8.44 -16.26
CA LEU A 361 6.37 7.55 -17.39
C LEU A 361 5.78 6.25 -16.87
N ILE A 362 4.63 5.84 -17.43
CA ILE A 362 3.89 4.67 -17.00
C ILE A 362 3.60 3.81 -18.21
N GLN A 363 4.00 2.56 -18.13
CA GLN A 363 3.69 1.55 -19.12
C GLN A 363 2.92 0.42 -18.45
N GLN A 364 1.74 0.10 -18.95
CA GLN A 364 0.89 -0.96 -18.45
C GLN A 364 0.60 -1.98 -19.56
N LYS A 365 0.61 -3.24 -19.19
CA LYS A 365 0.13 -4.34 -20.02
C LYS A 365 -0.90 -5.12 -19.21
N ILE A 366 -2.08 -5.27 -19.76
CA ILE A 366 -3.22 -5.96 -19.16
C ILE A 366 -3.57 -7.11 -20.10
N ASP A 367 -3.50 -8.33 -19.60
CA ASP A 367 -3.86 -9.54 -20.33
C ASP A 367 -5.17 -10.10 -19.76
N GLY A 368 -6.04 -10.57 -20.64
CA GLY A 368 -7.30 -11.23 -20.32
C GLY A 368 -8.51 -10.32 -20.32
N LEU A 369 -9.65 -10.91 -19.99
CA LEU A 369 -10.91 -10.20 -19.89
C LEU A 369 -10.93 -9.44 -18.56
N ASN A 370 -11.19 -8.14 -18.63
CA ASN A 370 -11.56 -7.36 -17.44
C ASN A 370 -12.90 -7.93 -16.98
N GLY A 371 -12.99 -8.32 -15.71
CA GLY A 371 -14.25 -8.81 -15.13
C GLY A 371 -15.34 -7.75 -15.11
N GLY A 372 -14.98 -6.45 -15.27
CA GLY A 372 -15.86 -5.31 -15.34
C GLY A 372 -16.35 -5.05 -16.75
N ALA A 373 -17.61 -4.92 -16.84
CA ALA A 373 -18.23 -4.39 -18.03
C ALA A 373 -18.05 -2.87 -18.04
N ASP A 374 -17.60 -2.36 -19.15
CA ASP A 374 -17.52 -0.90 -19.41
C ASP A 374 -18.90 -0.22 -19.34
N ASN A 375 -19.99 -0.99 -19.13
CA ASN A 375 -21.36 -0.48 -18.99
C ASN A 375 -22.10 -1.17 -17.84
N GLU A 376 -22.80 -0.42 -17.02
CA GLU A 376 -23.60 -0.92 -15.89
C GLU A 376 -24.66 -1.97 -16.30
N SER A 377 -25.11 -1.97 -17.57
CA SER A 377 -26.06 -2.93 -18.12
C SER A 377 -25.50 -4.34 -18.31
N SER A 378 -24.20 -4.55 -18.20
CA SER A 378 -23.56 -5.84 -18.51
C SER A 378 -23.03 -6.60 -17.30
N LYS A 379 -23.39 -6.21 -16.07
CA LYS A 379 -23.03 -6.96 -14.84
C LYS A 379 -23.49 -8.43 -14.87
N ALA A 380 -24.66 -8.69 -15.48
CA ALA A 380 -25.16 -10.05 -15.66
C ALA A 380 -24.30 -10.93 -16.58
N TYR A 381 -23.44 -10.30 -17.38
CA TYR A 381 -22.57 -10.99 -18.34
C TYR A 381 -21.11 -11.06 -17.92
N SER A 382 -20.77 -10.62 -16.69
CA SER A 382 -19.41 -10.75 -16.19
C SER A 382 -19.01 -12.22 -16.10
N LEU A 383 -17.72 -12.54 -16.30
CA LEU A 383 -17.22 -13.91 -16.17
C LEU A 383 -17.48 -14.49 -14.78
N VAL A 384 -17.39 -13.67 -13.74
CA VAL A 384 -17.67 -14.09 -12.36
C VAL A 384 -19.14 -14.45 -12.19
N ALA A 385 -20.07 -13.61 -12.68
CA ALA A 385 -21.49 -13.92 -12.64
C ALA A 385 -21.81 -15.21 -13.38
N ARG A 386 -21.21 -15.41 -14.56
CA ARG A 386 -21.37 -16.66 -15.34
C ARG A 386 -20.82 -17.88 -14.64
N ALA A 387 -19.67 -17.77 -13.97
CA ALA A 387 -19.12 -18.87 -13.18
C ALA A 387 -20.04 -19.31 -12.03
N ILE A 388 -20.86 -18.39 -11.53
CA ILE A 388 -21.82 -18.66 -10.45
C ILE A 388 -23.13 -19.19 -10.99
N THR A 389 -23.60 -18.66 -12.14
CA THR A 389 -24.95 -18.93 -12.66
C THR A 389 -24.99 -19.99 -13.75
N HIS A 390 -23.83 -20.40 -14.31
CA HIS A 390 -23.80 -21.42 -15.35
C HIS A 390 -24.14 -22.81 -14.78
N ALA A 391 -24.89 -23.61 -15.57
CA ALA A 391 -25.29 -24.94 -15.17
C ALA A 391 -24.09 -25.82 -14.79
N PRO A 392 -24.13 -26.53 -13.64
CA PRO A 392 -23.05 -27.43 -13.23
C PRO A 392 -22.97 -28.70 -14.07
N VAL A 393 -23.99 -28.97 -14.92
CA VAL A 393 -24.12 -30.17 -15.73
C VAL A 393 -24.82 -29.81 -17.02
N LYS A 394 -24.54 -30.56 -18.10
CA LYS A 394 -25.26 -30.42 -19.38
C LYS A 394 -26.70 -30.96 -19.28
N ALA A 395 -27.62 -30.33 -19.99
CA ALA A 395 -28.97 -30.84 -20.14
C ALA A 395 -28.99 -32.14 -20.96
N LEU A 396 -29.90 -33.07 -20.64
CA LEU A 396 -30.01 -34.37 -21.32
C LEU A 396 -30.35 -34.24 -22.80
N ASN A 397 -31.04 -33.16 -23.18
CA ASN A 397 -31.54 -32.93 -24.54
C ASN A 397 -30.78 -31.82 -25.29
N GLU A 398 -29.54 -31.49 -24.88
CA GLU A 398 -28.77 -30.37 -25.43
C GLU A 398 -28.18 -30.66 -26.85
N ASP A 399 -28.37 -31.89 -27.40
CA ASP A 399 -27.90 -32.26 -28.73
C ASP A 399 -28.76 -31.73 -29.89
N SER A 400 -29.84 -30.98 -29.61
CA SER A 400 -30.62 -30.33 -30.65
C SER A 400 -29.93 -29.07 -31.16
N GLU A 401 -29.42 -29.15 -32.39
CA GLU A 401 -28.73 -28.04 -33.10
C GLU A 401 -29.63 -26.81 -33.38
N ASP A 402 -30.89 -26.82 -32.95
CA ASP A 402 -31.92 -25.87 -33.35
C ASP A 402 -32.11 -24.66 -32.45
N ASP A 403 -31.37 -24.53 -31.36
CA ASP A 403 -31.52 -23.36 -30.45
C ASP A 403 -30.52 -22.24 -30.78
N GLU A 404 -30.67 -21.64 -31.98
CA GLU A 404 -29.90 -20.48 -32.44
C GLU A 404 -30.03 -19.24 -31.48
N ASN A 405 -31.02 -19.24 -30.57
CA ASN A 405 -31.32 -18.12 -29.70
C ASN A 405 -30.61 -18.17 -28.32
N SER A 406 -29.99 -19.27 -27.96
CA SER A 406 -29.32 -19.39 -26.65
C SER A 406 -27.80 -19.32 -26.70
N THR A 407 -27.27 -18.33 -27.42
CA THR A 407 -25.81 -18.07 -27.48
C THR A 407 -25.11 -17.94 -26.09
N ASN A 408 -25.89 -17.75 -25.03
CA ASN A 408 -25.37 -17.66 -23.68
C ASN A 408 -25.23 -18.98 -22.94
N ALA A 409 -25.98 -20.01 -23.32
CA ALA A 409 -25.90 -21.37 -22.77
C ALA A 409 -24.88 -22.27 -23.50
N ARG A 410 -24.56 -21.94 -24.74
CA ARG A 410 -23.75 -22.76 -25.67
C ARG A 410 -22.28 -22.91 -25.27
N TYR A 411 -21.71 -21.90 -24.60
CA TYR A 411 -20.28 -21.91 -24.24
C TYR A 411 -20.10 -21.87 -22.73
N THR A 412 -19.34 -22.81 -22.23
CA THR A 412 -18.94 -22.82 -20.83
C THR A 412 -18.14 -21.57 -20.51
N PRO A 413 -18.13 -21.12 -19.25
CA PRO A 413 -17.31 -19.98 -18.83
C PRO A 413 -15.83 -20.17 -19.20
N LEU A 414 -15.33 -21.40 -19.20
CA LEU A 414 -13.95 -21.73 -19.54
C LEU A 414 -13.68 -21.59 -21.04
N GLU A 415 -14.54 -22.15 -21.90
CA GLU A 415 -14.42 -22.02 -23.36
C GLU A 415 -14.45 -20.57 -23.81
N ARG A 416 -15.23 -19.73 -23.16
CA ARG A 416 -15.22 -18.28 -23.43
C ARG A 416 -13.90 -17.62 -23.15
N ILE A 417 -13.24 -17.96 -22.03
CA ILE A 417 -11.93 -17.42 -21.74
C ILE A 417 -10.91 -17.88 -22.78
N ASP A 418 -10.93 -19.18 -23.10
CA ASP A 418 -9.98 -19.76 -24.04
C ASP A 418 -10.20 -19.24 -25.48
N ALA A 419 -11.45 -18.94 -25.85
CA ALA A 419 -11.81 -18.35 -27.15
C ALA A 419 -11.57 -16.83 -27.23
N THR A 420 -11.40 -16.16 -26.10
CA THR A 420 -11.26 -14.69 -26.07
C THR A 420 -9.84 -14.30 -25.76
N TYR A 421 -9.13 -13.73 -26.73
CA TYR A 421 -7.85 -13.08 -26.51
C TYR A 421 -8.04 -11.58 -26.42
N LYS A 422 -7.74 -11.00 -25.24
CA LYS A 422 -7.74 -9.56 -25.02
C LYS A 422 -6.42 -9.16 -24.40
N GLN A 423 -5.71 -8.26 -25.06
CA GLN A 423 -4.52 -7.62 -24.52
C GLN A 423 -4.63 -6.12 -24.70
N GLN A 424 -4.42 -5.38 -23.64
CA GLN A 424 -4.39 -3.93 -23.66
C GLN A 424 -3.02 -3.43 -23.23
N ARG A 425 -2.46 -2.50 -23.98
CA ARG A 425 -1.24 -1.77 -23.63
C ARG A 425 -1.57 -0.31 -23.49
N ARG A 426 -1.23 0.26 -22.34
CA ARG A 426 -1.41 1.68 -22.07
C ARG A 426 -0.04 2.30 -21.82
N PHE A 427 0.19 3.45 -22.41
CA PHE A 427 1.39 4.24 -22.17
C PHE A 427 0.96 5.66 -21.81
N ARG A 428 1.43 6.14 -20.65
CA ARG A 428 1.12 7.49 -20.15
C ARG A 428 2.41 8.21 -19.82
N GLN A 429 2.43 9.49 -20.15
CA GLN A 429 3.52 10.40 -19.85
C GLN A 429 2.94 11.65 -19.23
N ASP A 430 3.42 12.01 -18.04
CA ASP A 430 3.06 13.23 -17.35
C ASP A 430 4.35 14.04 -17.14
N TYR A 431 4.37 15.26 -17.62
CA TYR A 431 5.46 16.21 -17.44
C TYR A 431 4.92 17.47 -16.79
N ASN A 432 5.46 17.83 -15.63
CA ASN A 432 5.06 19.02 -14.90
C ASN A 432 6.28 19.90 -14.70
N VAL A 433 6.13 21.18 -14.99
CA VAL A 433 7.15 22.20 -14.77
C VAL A 433 6.54 23.31 -13.95
N GLY A 434 7.08 23.55 -12.77
CA GLY A 434 6.74 24.67 -11.91
C GLY A 434 7.87 25.69 -11.90
N VAL A 435 7.52 26.96 -12.01
CA VAL A 435 8.44 28.05 -11.85
C VAL A 435 7.91 28.93 -10.73
N ASN A 436 8.61 28.98 -9.60
CA ASN A 436 8.24 29.83 -8.47
C ASN A 436 9.13 31.06 -8.48
N TRP A 437 8.50 32.23 -8.50
CA TRP A 437 9.17 33.51 -8.47
C TRP A 437 8.69 34.32 -7.28
N GLU A 438 9.59 34.55 -6.34
CA GLU A 438 9.36 35.32 -5.12
C GLU A 438 10.28 36.54 -5.15
N PRO A 439 9.79 37.73 -5.61
CA PRO A 439 10.59 38.93 -5.78
C PRO A 439 11.07 39.56 -4.47
#